data_a6c76e2ce31eec99f7c313818c6babb9
#
_entry.id   a6c76e2ce31eec99f7c313818c6babb9
#
_cell.length_a   1.000
_cell.length_b   1.000
_cell.length_c   1.000
_cell.angle_alpha   90.00
_cell.angle_beta   90.00
_cell.angle_gamma   90.00
#
_symmetry.space_group_name_H-M   'P 1'
#
loop_
_entity.id
_entity.type
_entity.pdbx_description
1 polymer ?
#
loop_
_entity_poly.entity_id
_entity_poly.type
_entity_poly.pdbx_seq_one_letter_code
_entity_poly.pdbx_strand_id
1 'polypeptide(L)'
;MARDSLIIKPLEDISVLSGFHCGIQAMDNFIHDGLEESIRNHYCNSYSVYLDSTLVAMFALGFDSLELDSDSIDEMVEGISTNKPELSKNYVDTFLSKHHYPALEIAYLAVEQQHRNKGIGQAIVNAIADMAQKQKMAGCMFLTVEAYIEKDYSAVPFYNVCGFEPCEYRNPNKETLRMYKTLYPRID
;
A
#
# COMPACT_ATOMS: atom_id res chain seq x y z
N MET A 1 6.99 15.18 25.47
CA MET A 1 7.88 14.40 24.60
C MET A 1 7.52 14.76 23.17
N ALA A 2 8.45 15.34 22.41
CA ALA A 2 8.25 15.58 20.98
C ALA A 2 7.99 14.20 20.35
N ARG A 3 6.91 14.04 19.60
CA ARG A 3 6.70 12.84 18.77
C ARG A 3 7.76 12.93 17.69
N ASP A 4 8.71 12.02 17.70
CA ASP A 4 9.67 11.86 16.61
C ASP A 4 8.88 11.71 15.31
N SER A 5 8.95 12.71 14.44
CA SER A 5 8.15 12.74 13.22
C SER A 5 8.92 12.02 12.11
N LEU A 6 8.25 11.06 11.45
CA LEU A 6 8.80 10.44 10.26
C LEU A 6 8.85 11.48 9.12
N ILE A 7 9.99 11.57 8.46
CA ILE A 7 10.19 12.42 7.28
C ILE A 7 10.23 11.52 6.05
N ILE A 8 9.25 11.68 5.17
CA ILE A 8 9.16 10.94 3.90
C ILE A 8 9.70 11.82 2.78
N LYS A 9 10.61 11.29 1.97
CA LYS A 9 11.19 11.98 0.82
C LYS A 9 11.17 11.07 -0.41
N PRO A 10 10.97 11.61 -1.64
CA PRO A 10 11.26 10.86 -2.85
C PRO A 10 12.69 10.32 -2.82
N LEU A 11 12.88 9.09 -3.31
CA LEU A 11 14.19 8.47 -3.43
C LEU A 11 14.86 8.98 -4.73
N GLU A 12 15.70 10.00 -4.61
CA GLU A 12 16.41 10.59 -5.75
C GLU A 12 17.75 9.89 -6.01
N ASP A 13 18.38 9.38 -4.97
CA ASP A 13 19.67 8.68 -5.04
C ASP A 13 19.53 7.29 -4.38
N ILE A 14 19.61 6.25 -5.17
CA ILE A 14 19.50 4.87 -4.69
C ILE A 14 20.66 4.46 -3.79
N SER A 15 21.81 5.13 -3.89
CA SER A 15 22.98 4.82 -3.08
C SER A 15 22.75 4.99 -1.57
N VAL A 16 21.75 5.77 -1.17
CA VAL A 16 21.36 5.90 0.24
C VAL A 16 20.86 4.58 0.85
N LEU A 17 20.42 3.62 0.01
CA LEU A 17 19.98 2.29 0.42
C LEU A 17 21.11 1.26 0.49
N SER A 18 22.37 1.63 0.17
CA SER A 18 23.48 0.67 0.08
C SER A 18 23.74 -0.13 1.37
N GLY A 19 23.44 0.45 2.53
CA GLY A 19 23.56 -0.20 3.84
C GLY A 19 22.22 -0.60 4.47
N PHE A 20 21.12 -0.49 3.71
CA PHE A 20 19.79 -0.79 4.21
C PHE A 20 19.50 -2.29 4.17
N HIS A 21 19.03 -2.85 5.29
CA HIS A 21 18.65 -4.26 5.41
C HIS A 21 17.37 -4.38 6.24
N CYS A 22 16.33 -4.96 5.66
CA CYS A 22 15.10 -5.25 6.39
C CYS A 22 15.11 -6.61 7.09
N GLY A 23 16.08 -7.48 6.75
CA GLY A 23 16.22 -8.82 7.32
C GLY A 23 15.31 -9.87 6.67
N ILE A 24 14.71 -9.56 5.53
CA ILE A 24 13.96 -10.49 4.69
C ILE A 24 14.72 -10.60 3.37
N GLN A 25 15.34 -11.76 3.12
CA GLN A 25 16.30 -11.93 2.02
C GLN A 25 15.73 -11.54 0.66
N ALA A 26 14.50 -11.95 0.34
CA ALA A 26 13.88 -11.63 -0.94
C ALA A 26 13.68 -10.12 -1.12
N MET A 27 13.30 -9.41 -0.05
CA MET A 27 13.14 -7.95 -0.04
C MET A 27 14.48 -7.24 -0.15
N ASP A 28 15.48 -7.69 0.61
CA ASP A 28 16.83 -7.12 0.56
C ASP A 28 17.45 -7.29 -0.84
N ASN A 29 17.32 -8.47 -1.46
CA ASN A 29 17.76 -8.73 -2.82
C ASN A 29 17.07 -7.77 -3.82
N PHE A 30 15.75 -7.61 -3.73
CA PHE A 30 15.04 -6.69 -4.60
C PHE A 30 15.53 -5.24 -4.43
N ILE A 31 15.70 -4.77 -3.19
CA ILE A 31 16.15 -3.39 -2.90
C ILE A 31 17.50 -3.12 -3.52
N HIS A 32 18.42 -4.09 -3.47
CA HIS A 32 19.79 -3.92 -3.97
C HIS A 32 19.96 -4.20 -5.45
N ASP A 33 19.18 -5.12 -6.04
CA ASP A 33 19.41 -5.61 -7.39
C ASP A 33 18.29 -5.22 -8.39
N GLY A 34 17.05 -5.01 -7.92
CA GLY A 34 15.89 -4.82 -8.79
C GLY A 34 15.23 -3.45 -8.73
N LEU A 35 15.39 -2.70 -7.63
CA LEU A 35 14.67 -1.46 -7.40
C LEU A 35 15.03 -0.38 -8.41
N GLU A 36 16.32 -0.22 -8.71
CA GLU A 36 16.79 0.80 -9.68
C GLU A 36 16.17 0.59 -11.07
N GLU A 37 16.12 -0.66 -11.52
CA GLU A 37 15.50 -1.00 -12.80
C GLU A 37 14.00 -0.74 -12.80
N SER A 38 13.31 -1.06 -11.71
CA SER A 38 11.87 -0.81 -11.53
C SER A 38 11.53 0.68 -11.58
N ILE A 39 12.37 1.54 -10.97
CA ILE A 39 12.23 2.99 -11.03
C ILE A 39 12.50 3.49 -12.46
N ARG A 40 13.59 3.04 -13.08
CA ARG A 40 13.98 3.44 -14.43
C ARG A 40 12.94 3.10 -15.50
N ASN A 41 12.25 1.97 -15.34
CA ASN A 41 11.18 1.52 -16.23
C ASN A 41 9.80 2.07 -15.84
N HIS A 42 9.70 3.02 -14.91
CA HIS A 42 8.46 3.63 -14.45
C HIS A 42 7.45 2.62 -13.88
N TYR A 43 7.91 1.48 -13.40
CA TYR A 43 7.05 0.51 -12.72
C TYR A 43 6.58 1.03 -11.36
N CYS A 44 7.48 1.71 -10.64
CA CYS A 44 7.16 2.35 -9.36
C CYS A 44 7.94 3.64 -9.15
N ASN A 45 7.45 4.48 -8.24
CA ASN A 45 8.20 5.55 -7.61
C ASN A 45 8.52 5.17 -6.18
N SER A 46 9.74 5.44 -5.73
CA SER A 46 10.23 5.03 -4.43
C SER A 46 10.49 6.21 -3.51
N TYR A 47 10.37 5.92 -2.21
CA TYR A 47 10.49 6.91 -1.14
C TYR A 47 11.38 6.37 -0.03
N SER A 48 12.21 7.23 0.52
CA SER A 48 12.99 7.00 1.72
C SER A 48 12.31 7.63 2.93
N VAL A 49 12.36 6.94 4.07
CA VAL A 49 11.72 7.38 5.32
C VAL A 49 12.79 7.53 6.40
N TYR A 50 12.84 8.70 6.98
CA TYR A 50 13.81 9.04 8.03
C TYR A 50 13.11 9.29 9.36
N LEU A 51 13.76 8.85 10.43
CA LEU A 51 13.50 9.25 11.79
C LEU A 51 14.67 10.14 12.21
N ASP A 52 14.39 11.42 12.44
CA ASP A 52 15.43 12.44 12.53
C ASP A 52 16.31 12.46 11.25
N SER A 53 17.55 12.05 11.34
CA SER A 53 18.48 11.96 10.19
C SER A 53 18.81 10.51 9.81
N THR A 54 18.21 9.53 10.48
CA THR A 54 18.47 8.09 10.27
C THR A 54 17.47 7.52 9.29
N LEU A 55 17.96 6.88 8.22
CA LEU A 55 17.11 6.11 7.31
C LEU A 55 16.56 4.88 8.05
N VAL A 56 15.24 4.79 8.17
CA VAL A 56 14.57 3.74 8.96
C VAL A 56 13.66 2.84 8.12
N ALA A 57 13.24 3.31 6.95
CA ALA A 57 12.39 2.54 6.06
C ALA A 57 12.47 3.07 4.62
N MET A 58 11.97 2.27 3.69
CA MET A 58 11.67 2.68 2.33
C MET A 58 10.33 2.06 1.88
N PHE A 59 9.70 2.68 0.91
CA PHE A 59 8.55 2.10 0.23
C PHE A 59 8.52 2.52 -1.24
N ALA A 60 7.80 1.76 -2.06
CA ALA A 60 7.59 2.05 -3.47
C ALA A 60 6.10 1.96 -3.80
N LEU A 61 5.63 2.86 -4.66
CA LEU A 61 4.23 2.97 -5.06
C LEU A 61 4.11 2.85 -6.58
N GLY A 62 3.13 2.09 -7.03
CA GLY A 62 2.74 1.96 -8.43
C GLY A 62 1.26 2.26 -8.63
N PHE A 63 0.87 2.67 -9.85
CA PHE A 63 -0.54 2.69 -10.22
C PHE A 63 -1.07 1.27 -10.39
N ASP A 64 -2.31 1.06 -9.97
CA ASP A 64 -2.93 -0.25 -9.98
C ASP A 64 -4.44 -0.14 -10.24
N SER A 65 -5.06 -1.28 -10.43
CA SER A 65 -6.50 -1.42 -10.44
C SER A 65 -6.94 -2.61 -9.60
N LEU A 66 -8.00 -2.44 -8.84
CA LEU A 66 -8.63 -3.52 -8.10
C LEU A 66 -9.82 -4.06 -8.91
N GLU A 67 -9.81 -5.35 -9.18
CA GLU A 67 -10.96 -6.09 -9.69
C GLU A 67 -11.69 -6.71 -8.49
N LEU A 68 -12.99 -6.47 -8.39
CA LEU A 68 -13.85 -6.99 -7.33
C LEU A 68 -14.86 -7.95 -7.95
N ASP A 69 -15.17 -9.03 -7.25
CA ASP A 69 -16.29 -9.87 -7.58
C ASP A 69 -17.64 -9.21 -7.21
N SER A 70 -18.75 -9.83 -7.65
CA SER A 70 -20.09 -9.28 -7.43
C SER A 70 -20.44 -9.13 -5.95
N ASP A 71 -20.03 -10.07 -5.11
CA ASP A 71 -20.41 -10.11 -3.70
C ASP A 71 -19.66 -9.00 -2.94
N SER A 72 -18.37 -8.82 -3.20
CA SER A 72 -17.57 -7.72 -2.66
C SER A 72 -18.06 -6.35 -3.12
N ILE A 73 -18.56 -6.24 -4.37
CA ILE A 73 -19.17 -5.02 -4.89
C ILE A 73 -20.48 -4.72 -4.14
N ASP A 74 -21.32 -5.70 -3.92
CA ASP A 74 -22.62 -5.53 -3.23
C ASP A 74 -22.40 -5.06 -1.77
N GLU A 75 -21.50 -5.69 -1.03
CA GLU A 75 -21.13 -5.27 0.33
C GLU A 75 -20.59 -3.83 0.37
N MET A 76 -19.77 -3.48 -0.61
CA MET A 76 -19.17 -2.16 -0.72
C MET A 76 -20.24 -1.10 -1.02
N VAL A 77 -21.18 -1.38 -1.92
CA VAL A 77 -22.31 -0.48 -2.25
C VAL A 77 -23.24 -0.31 -1.06
N GLU A 78 -23.54 -1.38 -0.33
CA GLU A 78 -24.31 -1.31 0.89
C GLU A 78 -23.63 -0.43 1.94
N GLY A 79 -22.32 -0.60 2.13
CA GLY A 79 -21.50 0.25 3.01
C GLY A 79 -21.53 1.72 2.61
N ILE A 80 -21.40 2.04 1.32
CA ILE A 80 -21.50 3.41 0.80
C ILE A 80 -22.92 3.98 1.03
N SER A 81 -23.96 3.22 0.70
CA SER A 81 -25.35 3.66 0.83
C SER A 81 -25.75 3.91 2.27
N THR A 82 -25.22 3.12 3.21
CA THR A 82 -25.49 3.27 4.64
C THR A 82 -24.81 4.51 5.21
N ASN A 83 -23.58 4.81 4.76
CA ASN A 83 -22.78 5.92 5.28
C ASN A 83 -23.04 7.25 4.56
N LYS A 84 -23.55 7.21 3.30
CA LYS A 84 -23.86 8.39 2.49
C LYS A 84 -25.19 8.20 1.73
N PRO A 85 -26.32 8.30 2.44
CA PRO A 85 -27.65 8.10 1.82
C PRO A 85 -27.99 9.09 0.72
N GLU A 86 -27.27 10.20 0.61
CA GLU A 86 -27.39 11.19 -0.45
C GLU A 86 -26.72 10.82 -1.77
N LEU A 87 -26.00 9.70 -1.85
CA LEU A 87 -25.44 9.24 -3.12
C LEU A 87 -26.56 8.92 -4.11
N SER A 88 -26.47 9.54 -5.27
CA SER A 88 -27.50 9.33 -6.31
C SER A 88 -27.45 7.90 -6.84
N LYS A 89 -28.66 7.38 -7.20
CA LYS A 89 -28.76 6.08 -7.85
C LYS A 89 -27.87 5.99 -9.10
N ASN A 90 -27.77 7.07 -9.88
CA ASN A 90 -26.91 7.12 -11.07
C ASN A 90 -25.44 6.93 -10.74
N TYR A 91 -24.96 7.40 -9.58
CA TYR A 91 -23.59 7.18 -9.14
C TYR A 91 -23.36 5.71 -8.80
N VAL A 92 -24.28 5.11 -8.05
CA VAL A 92 -24.22 3.70 -7.70
C VAL A 92 -24.24 2.83 -8.96
N ASP A 93 -25.17 3.08 -9.90
CA ASP A 93 -25.25 2.36 -11.16
C ASP A 93 -23.96 2.50 -11.99
N THR A 94 -23.35 3.69 -12.03
CA THR A 94 -22.07 3.92 -12.70
C THR A 94 -20.94 3.18 -12.02
N PHE A 95 -20.94 3.14 -10.69
CA PHE A 95 -19.95 2.40 -9.90
C PHE A 95 -20.04 0.89 -10.19
N LEU A 96 -21.24 0.33 -10.12
CA LEU A 96 -21.50 -1.09 -10.39
C LEU A 96 -21.20 -1.53 -11.84
N SER A 97 -21.20 -0.59 -12.80
CA SER A 97 -20.87 -0.90 -14.20
C SER A 97 -19.37 -1.08 -14.46
N LYS A 98 -18.52 -0.79 -13.49
CA LYS A 98 -17.06 -0.92 -13.63
C LYS A 98 -16.61 -2.29 -13.13
N HIS A 99 -15.64 -2.88 -13.83
CA HIS A 99 -14.96 -4.10 -13.40
C HIS A 99 -13.61 -3.81 -12.74
N HIS A 100 -13.05 -2.64 -12.96
CA HIS A 100 -11.75 -2.22 -12.43
C HIS A 100 -11.89 -0.88 -11.74
N TYR A 101 -11.37 -0.79 -10.54
CA TYR A 101 -11.42 0.39 -9.69
C TYR A 101 -10.03 0.98 -9.49
N PRO A 102 -9.89 2.31 -9.54
CA PRO A 102 -8.58 2.95 -9.42
C PRO A 102 -7.95 2.68 -8.06
N ALA A 103 -6.73 2.17 -8.08
CA ALA A 103 -5.96 1.82 -6.90
C ALA A 103 -4.53 2.34 -6.98
N LEU A 104 -3.90 2.44 -5.82
CA LEU A 104 -2.47 2.66 -5.67
C LEU A 104 -1.87 1.44 -4.96
N GLU A 105 -0.91 0.81 -5.61
CA GLU A 105 -0.22 -0.35 -5.04
C GLU A 105 0.93 0.11 -4.13
N ILE A 106 1.00 -0.46 -2.94
CA ILE A 106 2.23 -0.49 -2.16
C ILE A 106 3.05 -1.65 -2.72
N ALA A 107 3.81 -1.37 -3.79
CA ALA A 107 4.60 -2.38 -4.47
C ALA A 107 5.68 -2.97 -3.56
N TYR A 108 6.30 -2.14 -2.71
CA TYR A 108 7.26 -2.56 -1.68
C TYR A 108 7.13 -1.69 -0.44
N LEU A 109 7.31 -2.31 0.72
CA LEU A 109 7.44 -1.63 2.01
C LEU A 109 8.43 -2.40 2.87
N ALA A 110 9.53 -1.77 3.22
CA ALA A 110 10.56 -2.36 4.07
C ALA A 110 10.93 -1.40 5.21
N VAL A 111 10.99 -1.94 6.43
CA VAL A 111 11.50 -1.23 7.62
C VAL A 111 12.84 -1.85 7.97
N GLU A 112 13.87 -1.02 8.18
CA GLU A 112 15.20 -1.44 8.58
C GLU A 112 15.13 -2.33 9.83
N GLN A 113 15.91 -3.41 9.84
CA GLN A 113 15.75 -4.51 10.80
C GLN A 113 15.76 -4.06 12.27
N GLN A 114 16.63 -3.11 12.63
CA GLN A 114 16.74 -2.59 14.01
C GLN A 114 15.57 -1.69 14.41
N HIS A 115 14.80 -1.23 13.43
CA HIS A 115 13.66 -0.34 13.60
C HIS A 115 12.30 -1.04 13.47
N ARG A 116 12.28 -2.35 13.24
CA ARG A 116 11.05 -3.16 13.17
C ARG A 116 10.32 -3.21 14.50
N ASN A 117 9.02 -3.52 14.45
CA ASN A 117 8.12 -3.67 15.61
C ASN A 117 7.97 -2.40 16.49
N LYS A 118 8.29 -1.22 15.94
CA LYS A 118 8.16 0.09 16.62
C LYS A 118 6.99 0.93 16.06
N GLY A 119 6.08 0.33 15.28
CA GLY A 119 4.94 1.02 14.67
C GLY A 119 5.26 1.83 13.40
N ILE A 120 6.53 1.85 12.95
CA ILE A 120 6.97 2.64 11.77
C ILE A 120 6.23 2.21 10.51
N GLY A 121 6.13 0.91 10.23
CA GLY A 121 5.43 0.40 9.06
C GLY A 121 3.95 0.83 9.03
N GLN A 122 3.25 0.76 10.16
CA GLN A 122 1.86 1.20 10.26
C GLN A 122 1.73 2.72 10.05
N ALA A 123 2.65 3.52 10.59
CA ALA A 123 2.67 4.96 10.38
C ALA A 123 2.90 5.31 8.89
N ILE A 124 3.76 4.55 8.19
CA ILE A 124 3.99 4.72 6.76
C ILE A 124 2.72 4.39 5.96
N VAL A 125 2.06 3.25 6.23
CA VAL A 125 0.81 2.88 5.54
C VAL A 125 -0.26 3.96 5.74
N ASN A 126 -0.41 4.51 6.94
CA ASN A 126 -1.34 5.60 7.20
C ASN A 126 -0.96 6.88 6.42
N ALA A 127 0.34 7.20 6.34
CA ALA A 127 0.81 8.34 5.55
C ALA A 127 0.56 8.14 4.04
N ILE A 128 0.76 6.92 3.51
CA ILE A 128 0.45 6.58 2.12
C ILE A 128 -1.06 6.74 1.85
N ALA A 129 -1.92 6.24 2.74
CA ALA A 129 -3.37 6.39 2.62
C ALA A 129 -3.77 7.88 2.58
N ASP A 130 -3.21 8.69 3.47
CA ASP A 130 -3.38 10.14 3.51
C ASP A 130 -2.92 10.83 2.21
N MET A 131 -1.74 10.46 1.70
CA MET A 131 -1.20 10.98 0.43
C MET A 131 -2.11 10.62 -0.74
N ALA A 132 -2.56 9.35 -0.82
CA ALA A 132 -3.44 8.86 -1.87
C ALA A 132 -4.80 9.58 -1.88
N GLN A 133 -5.35 9.91 -0.70
CA GLN A 133 -6.61 10.66 -0.59
C GLN A 133 -6.46 12.15 -0.89
N LYS A 134 -5.32 12.76 -0.58
CA LYS A 134 -5.08 14.21 -0.72
C LYS A 134 -4.55 14.60 -2.09
N GLN A 135 -3.92 13.67 -2.83
CA GLN A 135 -3.43 13.95 -4.17
C GLN A 135 -4.59 14.27 -5.12
N LYS A 136 -4.33 15.11 -6.14
CA LYS A 136 -5.35 15.58 -7.09
C LYS A 136 -5.05 15.15 -8.53
N MET A 137 -4.03 14.34 -8.75
CA MET A 137 -3.63 13.92 -10.08
C MET A 137 -4.64 12.94 -10.69
N ALA A 138 -5.12 11.97 -9.90
CA ALA A 138 -6.06 10.95 -10.34
C ALA A 138 -6.95 10.48 -9.18
N GLY A 139 -8.10 9.89 -9.49
CA GLY A 139 -8.93 9.21 -8.50
C GLY A 139 -8.19 8.00 -7.93
N CYS A 140 -8.28 7.77 -6.63
CA CYS A 140 -7.73 6.60 -5.95
C CYS A 140 -8.76 6.13 -4.92
N MET A 141 -9.32 4.94 -5.13
CA MET A 141 -10.35 4.38 -4.26
C MET A 141 -9.79 3.37 -3.28
N PHE A 142 -8.69 2.73 -3.64
CA PHE A 142 -8.11 1.64 -2.86
C PHE A 142 -6.59 1.79 -2.74
N LEU A 143 -6.04 1.29 -1.63
CA LEU A 143 -4.67 0.81 -1.60
C LEU A 143 -4.69 -0.69 -1.83
N THR A 144 -3.73 -1.18 -2.58
CA THR A 144 -3.51 -2.61 -2.82
C THR A 144 -2.10 -3.01 -2.41
N VAL A 145 -1.90 -4.28 -2.15
CA VAL A 145 -0.60 -4.86 -1.85
C VAL A 145 -0.58 -6.35 -2.21
N GLU A 146 0.56 -6.84 -2.65
CA GLU A 146 0.87 -8.27 -2.69
C GLU A 146 1.62 -8.62 -1.40
N ALA A 147 0.88 -9.02 -0.36
CA ALA A 147 1.46 -9.36 0.94
C ALA A 147 2.31 -10.62 0.84
N TYR A 148 3.63 -10.49 1.09
CA TYR A 148 4.60 -11.58 0.95
C TYR A 148 4.38 -12.67 2.00
N ILE A 149 4.50 -13.93 1.57
CA ILE A 149 4.31 -15.13 2.39
C ILE A 149 5.43 -16.11 2.08
N GLU A 150 6.21 -16.43 3.09
CA GLU A 150 7.19 -17.54 3.09
C GLU A 150 6.84 -18.54 4.19
N LYS A 151 7.60 -19.66 4.21
CA LYS A 151 7.40 -20.72 5.20
C LYS A 151 7.46 -20.22 6.65
N ASP A 152 8.36 -19.28 6.91
CA ASP A 152 8.67 -18.79 8.28
C ASP A 152 8.34 -17.29 8.44
N TYR A 153 7.75 -16.64 7.42
CA TYR A 153 7.39 -15.22 7.43
C TYR A 153 6.10 -14.95 6.65
N SER A 154 5.24 -14.12 7.22
CA SER A 154 4.06 -13.60 6.52
C SER A 154 3.84 -12.12 6.85
N ALA A 155 3.65 -11.31 5.82
CA ALA A 155 3.27 -9.90 5.95
C ALA A 155 1.75 -9.72 6.15
N VAL A 156 0.94 -10.78 5.95
CA VAL A 156 -0.53 -10.70 6.06
C VAL A 156 -1.01 -10.18 7.41
N PRO A 157 -0.51 -10.66 8.57
CA PRO A 157 -0.94 -10.12 9.86
C PRO A 157 -0.64 -8.62 10.03
N PHE A 158 0.47 -8.13 9.47
CA PHE A 158 0.80 -6.71 9.48
C PHE A 158 -0.21 -5.89 8.68
N TYR A 159 -0.55 -6.32 7.46
CA TYR A 159 -1.52 -5.62 6.62
C TYR A 159 -2.94 -5.69 7.19
N ASN A 160 -3.33 -6.79 7.84
CA ASN A 160 -4.61 -6.89 8.55
C ASN A 160 -4.70 -5.80 9.66
N VAL A 161 -3.65 -5.61 10.45
CA VAL A 161 -3.59 -4.56 11.48
C VAL A 161 -3.64 -3.16 10.84
N CYS A 162 -3.15 -3.00 9.62
CA CYS A 162 -3.26 -1.76 8.85
C CYS A 162 -4.63 -1.55 8.20
N GLY A 163 -5.59 -2.48 8.38
CA GLY A 163 -6.94 -2.41 7.84
C GLY A 163 -7.06 -2.82 6.38
N PHE A 164 -6.16 -3.69 5.93
CA PHE A 164 -6.32 -4.37 4.64
C PHE A 164 -7.11 -5.67 4.82
N GLU A 165 -7.84 -6.01 3.79
CA GLU A 165 -8.62 -7.24 3.66
C GLU A 165 -8.08 -8.07 2.49
N PRO A 166 -8.10 -9.41 2.57
CA PRO A 166 -7.65 -10.24 1.46
C PRO A 166 -8.64 -10.15 0.29
N CYS A 167 -8.13 -10.11 -0.95
CA CYS A 167 -8.94 -10.37 -2.12
C CYS A 167 -9.34 -11.84 -2.13
N GLU A 168 -10.57 -12.15 -2.50
CA GLU A 168 -11.07 -13.54 -2.55
C GLU A 168 -10.30 -14.39 -3.55
N TYR A 169 -9.84 -13.77 -4.65
CA TYR A 169 -9.08 -14.48 -5.66
C TYR A 169 -7.63 -14.69 -5.23
N ARG A 170 -7.33 -15.88 -4.74
CA ARG A 170 -5.98 -16.31 -4.38
C ARG A 170 -5.36 -17.11 -5.52
N ASN A 171 -4.23 -16.65 -6.05
CA ASN A 171 -3.42 -17.47 -6.94
C ASN A 171 -2.60 -18.48 -6.08
N PRO A 172 -2.89 -19.79 -6.13
CA PRO A 172 -2.26 -20.77 -5.22
C PRO A 172 -0.75 -20.95 -5.47
N ASN A 173 -0.24 -20.47 -6.60
CA ASN A 173 1.16 -20.62 -6.97
C ASN A 173 2.02 -19.38 -6.69
N LYS A 174 1.44 -18.37 -6.07
CA LYS A 174 2.18 -17.15 -5.67
C LYS A 174 2.57 -17.18 -4.20
N GLU A 175 3.79 -16.75 -3.92
CA GLU A 175 4.31 -16.50 -2.57
C GLU A 175 3.76 -15.17 -2.00
N THR A 176 2.58 -14.77 -2.45
CA THR A 176 1.92 -13.53 -2.05
C THR A 176 0.43 -13.74 -1.88
N LEU A 177 -0.18 -12.91 -1.04
CA LEU A 177 -1.62 -12.73 -0.94
C LEU A 177 -1.95 -11.30 -1.33
N ARG A 178 -2.79 -11.17 -2.37
CA ARG A 178 -3.31 -9.86 -2.74
C ARG A 178 -4.28 -9.38 -1.67
N MET A 179 -4.08 -8.15 -1.22
CA MET A 179 -4.93 -7.52 -0.22
C MET A 179 -5.26 -6.08 -0.66
N TYR A 180 -6.37 -5.54 -0.18
CA TYR A 180 -6.80 -4.18 -0.45
C TYR A 180 -7.27 -3.46 0.82
N LYS A 181 -7.20 -2.15 0.80
CA LYS A 181 -7.73 -1.26 1.81
C LYS A 181 -8.56 -0.18 1.14
N THR A 182 -9.81 -0.03 1.59
CA THR A 182 -10.71 1.03 1.11
C THR A 182 -10.26 2.40 1.61
N LEU A 183 -10.21 3.38 0.71
CA LEU A 183 -9.85 4.77 1.03
C LEU A 183 -11.06 5.70 1.12
N TYR A 184 -12.25 5.23 0.80
CA TYR A 184 -13.48 6.01 0.85
C TYR A 184 -14.54 5.32 1.75
N PRO A 185 -15.61 6.00 2.13
CA PRO A 185 -15.77 7.45 2.09
C PRO A 185 -14.96 8.11 3.19
N ARG A 186 -14.36 9.27 2.88
CA ARG A 186 -13.85 10.11 3.94
C ARG A 186 -15.05 10.72 4.66
N ILE A 187 -15.27 10.35 5.89
CA ILE A 187 -16.15 11.10 6.80
C ILE A 187 -15.27 12.24 7.31
N ASP A 188 -15.52 13.47 6.82
CA ASP A 188 -14.91 14.69 7.34
C ASP A 188 -15.43 14.99 8.74
#